data_15b86a6de51e5c3d5f3922ed817bf96b
#
_entry.id   15b86a6de51e5c3d5f3922ed817bf96b
#
_cell.length_a   1.000
_cell.length_b   1.000
_cell.length_c   1.000
_cell.angle_alpha   90.00
_cell.angle_beta   90.00
_cell.angle_gamma   90.00
#
_symmetry.space_group_name_H-M   'P 1'
#
loop_
_entity.id
_entity.type
_entity.pdbx_description
1 polymer ?
#
loop_
_entity_poly.entity_id
_entity_poly.type
_entity_poly.pdbx_seq_one_letter_code
_entity_poly.pdbx_strand_id
1 'polypeptide(L)'
;MLIDEIKKANVEAMKARDNTAKGIYSIIMNKYMLLSIEKKQKGEEATDVDLITIISKTLKELTEEKESYLKVNNLEKANAITHQEELISKYLN
;
A
#
# COMPACT_ATOMS: atom_id res chain seq x y z
N MET A 1 11.16 -0.84 -12.42
CA MET A 1 11.19 -0.31 -11.03
C MET A 1 10.04 -0.88 -10.23
N LEU A 2 10.18 -0.90 -8.94
CA LEU A 2 9.15 -1.47 -8.04
C LEU A 2 7.79 -0.79 -8.18
N ILE A 3 7.76 0.52 -8.39
CA ILE A 3 6.49 1.23 -8.58
C ILE A 3 5.69 0.70 -9.78
N ASP A 4 6.37 0.24 -10.81
CA ASP A 4 5.71 -0.30 -12.00
C ASP A 4 5.04 -1.64 -11.67
N GLU A 5 5.62 -2.43 -10.78
CA GLU A 5 5.02 -3.68 -10.30
C GLU A 5 3.75 -3.39 -9.50
N ILE A 6 3.77 -2.35 -8.66
CA ILE A 6 2.59 -1.93 -7.90
C ILE A 6 1.48 -1.45 -8.84
N LYS A 7 1.82 -0.66 -9.84
CA LYS A 7 0.84 -0.19 -10.84
C LYS A 7 0.21 -1.35 -11.59
N LYS A 8 1.02 -2.35 -11.97
CA LYS A 8 0.54 -3.55 -12.64
C LYS A 8 -0.40 -4.35 -11.74
N ALA A 9 -0.01 -4.52 -10.47
CA ALA A 9 -0.84 -5.22 -9.49
C ALA A 9 -2.18 -4.52 -9.29
N ASN A 10 -2.19 -3.18 -9.31
CA ASN A 10 -3.41 -2.40 -9.21
C ASN A 10 -4.33 -2.66 -10.41
N VAL A 11 -3.78 -2.70 -11.62
CA VAL A 11 -4.57 -3.01 -12.83
C VAL A 11 -5.17 -4.41 -12.75
N GLU A 12 -4.38 -5.39 -12.31
CA GLU A 12 -4.88 -6.76 -12.13
C GLU A 12 -6.00 -6.82 -11.09
N ALA A 13 -5.87 -6.07 -10.00
CA ALA A 13 -6.91 -5.97 -8.98
C ALA A 13 -8.20 -5.36 -9.54
N MET A 14 -8.07 -4.35 -10.40
CA MET A 14 -9.20 -3.73 -11.08
C MET A 14 -9.93 -4.72 -11.98
N LYS A 15 -9.18 -5.51 -12.75
CA LYS A 15 -9.74 -6.54 -13.64
C LYS A 15 -10.44 -7.63 -12.84
N ALA A 16 -9.90 -8.01 -11.69
CA ALA A 16 -10.47 -9.02 -10.81
C ALA A 16 -11.60 -8.47 -9.93
N ARG A 17 -11.86 -7.17 -9.99
CA ARG A 17 -12.85 -6.48 -9.15
C ARG A 17 -12.54 -6.63 -7.66
N ASP A 18 -11.26 -6.76 -7.33
CA ASP A 18 -10.80 -6.82 -5.94
C ASP A 18 -10.61 -5.39 -5.42
N ASN A 19 -11.69 -4.81 -4.91
CA ASN A 19 -11.70 -3.44 -4.42
C ASN A 19 -10.82 -3.25 -3.18
N THR A 20 -10.67 -4.29 -2.38
CA THR A 20 -9.80 -4.28 -1.19
C THR A 20 -8.34 -4.13 -1.61
N ALA A 21 -7.90 -4.92 -2.58
CA ALA A 21 -6.55 -4.85 -3.13
C ALA A 21 -6.31 -3.50 -3.81
N LYS A 22 -7.26 -3.08 -4.65
CA LYS A 22 -7.18 -1.80 -5.35
C LYS A 22 -7.02 -0.64 -4.36
N GLY A 23 -7.73 -0.70 -3.24
CA GLY A 23 -7.67 0.34 -2.21
C GLY A 23 -6.26 0.53 -1.66
N ILE A 24 -5.57 -0.57 -1.33
CA ILE A 24 -4.22 -0.45 -0.77
C ILE A 24 -3.18 -0.04 -1.82
N TYR A 25 -3.28 -0.56 -3.03
CA TYR A 25 -2.36 -0.16 -4.10
C TYR A 25 -2.51 1.33 -4.42
N SER A 26 -3.74 1.85 -4.43
CA SER A 26 -4.00 3.26 -4.67
C SER A 26 -3.37 4.15 -3.59
N ILE A 27 -3.46 3.74 -2.33
CA ILE A 27 -2.85 4.48 -1.22
C ILE A 27 -1.33 4.56 -1.40
N ILE A 28 -0.70 3.43 -1.70
CA ILE A 28 0.76 3.36 -1.89
C ILE A 28 1.18 4.22 -3.08
N MET A 29 0.45 4.12 -4.20
CA MET A 29 0.74 4.90 -5.40
C MET A 29 0.63 6.40 -5.14
N ASN A 30 -0.38 6.83 -4.39
CA ASN A 30 -0.55 8.23 -4.04
C ASN A 30 0.58 8.75 -3.16
N LYS A 31 0.96 7.98 -2.14
CA LYS A 31 2.06 8.35 -1.26
C LYS A 31 3.38 8.47 -2.03
N TYR A 32 3.63 7.53 -2.94
CA TYR A 32 4.83 7.55 -3.77
C TYR A 32 4.83 8.76 -4.72
N MET A 33 3.69 9.05 -5.32
CA MET A 33 3.55 10.20 -6.22
C MET A 33 3.84 11.51 -5.49
N LEU A 34 3.28 11.69 -4.30
CA LEU A 34 3.51 12.89 -3.49
C LEU A 34 4.97 13.04 -3.11
N LEU A 35 5.60 11.94 -2.71
CA LEU A 35 7.03 11.94 -2.40
C LEU A 35 7.87 12.26 -3.64
N SER A 36 7.49 11.73 -4.80
CA SER A 36 8.19 11.98 -6.07
C SER A 36 8.16 13.46 -6.43
N ILE A 37 7.00 14.10 -6.26
CA ILE A 37 6.84 15.54 -6.52
C ILE A 37 7.73 16.35 -5.57
N GLU A 38 7.72 16.02 -4.29
CA GLU A 38 8.52 16.68 -3.27
C GLU A 38 10.02 16.56 -3.56
N LYS A 39 10.47 15.35 -3.90
CA LYS A 39 11.87 15.11 -4.23
C LYS A 39 12.31 15.85 -5.50
N LYS A 40 11.44 15.86 -6.51
CA LYS A 40 11.72 16.54 -7.76
C LYS A 40 11.95 18.03 -7.55
N GLN A 41 11.22 18.64 -6.63
CA GLN A 41 11.42 20.05 -6.27
C GLN A 41 12.79 20.32 -5.67
N LYS A 42 13.41 19.31 -5.10
CA LYS A 42 14.76 19.38 -4.51
C LYS A 42 15.84 18.90 -5.48
N GLY A 43 15.47 18.59 -6.72
CA GLY A 43 16.43 18.06 -7.71
C GLY A 43 16.77 16.59 -7.51
N GLU A 44 15.95 15.87 -6.76
CA GLU A 44 16.14 14.44 -6.47
C GLU A 44 15.07 13.61 -7.16
N GLU A 45 15.30 12.30 -7.19
CA GLU A 45 14.31 11.34 -7.72
C GLU A 45 13.91 10.35 -6.63
N ALA A 46 12.63 9.93 -6.64
CA ALA A 46 12.15 8.89 -5.76
C ALA A 46 12.71 7.54 -6.23
N THR A 47 13.06 6.69 -5.29
CA THR A 47 13.71 5.39 -5.55
C THR A 47 12.88 4.23 -5.01
N ASP A 48 13.30 3.01 -5.35
CA ASP A 48 12.69 1.80 -4.80
C ASP A 48 12.82 1.74 -3.28
N VAL A 49 13.93 2.26 -2.72
CA VAL A 49 14.12 2.33 -1.27
C VAL A 49 13.04 3.21 -0.64
N ASP A 50 12.72 4.33 -1.28
CA ASP A 50 11.64 5.21 -0.82
C ASP A 50 10.29 4.48 -0.83
N LEU A 51 10.03 3.72 -1.88
CA LEU A 51 8.79 2.95 -1.99
C LEU A 51 8.70 1.87 -0.92
N ILE A 52 9.80 1.17 -0.65
CA ILE A 52 9.86 0.15 0.41
C ILE A 52 9.57 0.79 1.77
N THR A 53 10.11 1.98 2.02
CA THR A 53 9.84 2.71 3.25
C THR A 53 8.36 3.07 3.37
N ILE A 54 7.74 3.50 2.28
CA ILE A 54 6.30 3.79 2.22
C ILE A 54 5.49 2.54 2.54
N ILE A 55 5.84 1.41 1.91
CA ILE A 55 5.13 0.14 2.12
C ILE A 55 5.26 -0.31 3.58
N SER A 56 6.45 -0.24 4.15
CA SER A 56 6.70 -0.64 5.54
C SER A 56 5.86 0.20 6.52
N LYS A 57 5.82 1.50 6.30
CA LYS A 57 5.05 2.42 7.13
C LYS A 57 3.54 2.18 6.98
N THR A 58 3.09 1.94 5.75
CA THR A 58 1.70 1.65 5.46
C THR A 58 1.26 0.34 6.10
N LEU A 59 2.13 -0.67 6.06
CA LEU A 59 1.86 -1.95 6.71
C LEU A 59 1.66 -1.78 8.22
N LYS A 60 2.48 -0.96 8.86
CA LYS A 60 2.34 -0.65 10.28
C LYS A 60 1.00 0.03 10.58
N GLU A 61 0.61 0.99 9.74
CA GLU A 61 -0.68 1.67 9.87
C GLU A 61 -1.85 0.70 9.72
N LEU A 62 -1.75 -0.25 8.77
CA LEU A 62 -2.77 -1.28 8.58
C LEU A 62 -2.92 -2.17 9.81
N THR A 63 -1.80 -2.57 10.41
CA THR A 63 -1.81 -3.41 11.61
C THR A 63 -2.52 -2.71 12.77
N GLU A 64 -2.24 -1.42 12.96
CA GLU A 64 -2.88 -0.63 14.02
C GLU A 64 -4.38 -0.47 13.76
N GLU A 65 -4.77 -0.21 12.52
CA GLU A 65 -6.17 -0.08 12.11
C GLU A 65 -6.92 -1.40 12.31
N LYS A 66 -6.29 -2.51 11.94
CA LYS A 66 -6.86 -3.85 12.14
C LYS A 66 -7.16 -4.13 13.61
N GLU A 67 -6.23 -3.78 14.50
CA GLU A 67 -6.44 -3.94 15.94
C GLU A 67 -7.66 -3.17 16.43
N SER A 68 -7.87 -1.96 15.91
CA SER A 68 -9.03 -1.14 16.25
C SER A 68 -10.33 -1.81 15.85
N TYR A 69 -10.37 -2.41 14.64
CA TYR A 69 -11.56 -3.13 14.17
C TYR A 69 -11.81 -4.39 14.98
N LEU A 70 -10.76 -5.11 15.37
CA LEU A 70 -10.90 -6.32 16.19
C LEU A 70 -11.48 -5.99 17.57
N LYS A 71 -11.13 -4.85 18.15
CA LYS A 71 -11.65 -4.41 19.45
C LYS A 71 -13.15 -4.20 19.46
N VAL A 72 -13.71 -3.83 18.31
CA VAL A 72 -15.17 -3.62 18.18
C VAL A 72 -15.85 -4.76 17.43
N ASN A 73 -15.18 -5.90 17.30
CA ASN A 73 -15.69 -7.09 16.62
C ASN A 73 -16.11 -6.86 15.17
N ASN A 74 -15.48 -5.91 14.48
CA ASN A 74 -15.73 -5.71 13.07
C ASN A 74 -14.81 -6.63 12.26
N LEU A 75 -15.18 -7.90 12.21
CA LEU A 75 -14.35 -8.93 11.58
C LEU A 75 -14.24 -8.78 10.06
N GLU A 76 -15.27 -8.27 9.43
CA GLU A 76 -15.28 -8.05 7.99
C GLU A 76 -14.17 -7.08 7.59
N LYS A 77 -14.08 -5.93 8.27
CA LYS A 77 -13.04 -4.94 8.00
C LYS A 77 -11.65 -5.40 8.42
N ALA A 78 -11.56 -6.13 9.54
CA ALA A 78 -10.29 -6.71 9.98
C ALA A 78 -9.76 -7.72 8.95
N ASN A 79 -10.64 -8.54 8.38
CA ASN A 79 -10.26 -9.52 7.36
C ASN A 79 -9.83 -8.83 6.06
N ALA A 80 -10.49 -7.75 5.68
CA ALA A 80 -10.09 -6.96 4.52
C ALA A 80 -8.67 -6.41 4.69
N ILE A 81 -8.34 -5.92 5.89
CA ILE A 81 -7.00 -5.42 6.18
C ILE A 81 -5.97 -6.55 6.14
N THR A 82 -6.32 -7.74 6.63
CA THR A 82 -5.43 -8.90 6.55
C THR A 82 -5.07 -9.21 5.10
N HIS A 83 -6.05 -9.13 4.20
CA HIS A 83 -5.80 -9.31 2.77
C HIS A 83 -4.81 -8.25 2.25
N GLN A 84 -5.01 -7.00 2.64
CA GLN A 84 -4.12 -5.90 2.25
C GLN A 84 -2.70 -6.09 2.79
N GLU A 85 -2.57 -6.52 4.05
CA GLU A 85 -1.27 -6.83 4.65
C GLU A 85 -0.52 -7.90 3.87
N GLU A 86 -1.21 -8.96 3.50
CA GLU A 86 -0.62 -10.05 2.72
C GLU A 86 -0.13 -9.59 1.35
N LEU A 87 -0.90 -8.72 0.70
CA LEU A 87 -0.57 -8.23 -0.64
C LEU A 87 0.69 -7.37 -0.63
N ILE A 88 0.87 -6.50 0.35
CA ILE A 88 1.99 -5.57 0.34
C ILE A 88 3.22 -6.06 1.08
N SER A 89 3.07 -6.97 2.06
CA SER A 89 4.21 -7.48 2.83
C SER A 89 5.21 -8.23 1.96
N LYS A 90 4.78 -8.84 0.87
CA LYS A 90 5.67 -9.58 -0.04
C LYS A 90 6.76 -8.69 -0.64
N TYR A 91 6.53 -7.38 -0.73
CA TYR A 91 7.53 -6.46 -1.27
C TYR A 91 8.63 -6.11 -0.27
N LEU A 92 8.47 -6.53 0.99
CA LEU A 92 9.44 -6.26 2.06
C LEU A 92 10.43 -7.42 2.25
N ASN A 93 10.22 -8.51 1.56
CA ASN A 93 11.08 -9.70 1.66
C ASN A 93 12.20 -9.69 0.64
#